data_d82a4a91830e16634fb49e2a44121d73
#
_entry.id   d82a4a91830e16634fb49e2a44121d73
#
_cell.length_a   1.000
_cell.length_b   1.000
_cell.length_c   1.000
_cell.angle_alpha   90.00
_cell.angle_beta   90.00
_cell.angle_gamma   90.00
#
_symmetry.space_group_name_H-M   'P 1'
#
loop_
_entity.id
_entity.type
_entity.pdbx_description
1 polymer ?
#
loop_
_entity_poly.entity_id
_entity_poly.type
_entity_poly.pdbx_seq_one_letter_code
_entity_poly.pdbx_strand_id
1 'polypeptide(L)'
;CVKNKYIVTNLCRACVARPCTYACKKGAITVGEKQAHIDPESCVSCGMCMDACPFHAIIYQPVPCEESCPVGAISKDEHGVEHIDPEKCIYCGKCMVACPFGAIFEKTFMIDIFREMKAGKPVVAMVAPSLGGQFKADYGKVLTGIKKLGFADVVEVALGANITTEKEREEFIERMEEGASFMTTSCCPSWMNLVRKHMPEMEQYVSTTYSPMVYTAQGIKEKNPEAITVMVAPCVGKRSESYLYRDIVDYVISYEELEALFKATEIDLESLEPMEFDPNIAGHGRGFAMISGVTQSVKATAPDPNVVKEVVIDGLN
;
A
#
# COMPACT_ATOMS: atom_id res chain seq x y z
N CYS A 1 8.08 -19.47 -17.22
CA CYS A 1 8.81 -18.93 -16.05
C CYS A 1 9.65 -20.03 -15.42
N VAL A 2 10.87 -19.71 -15.01
CA VAL A 2 11.80 -20.68 -14.42
C VAL A 2 11.54 -20.73 -12.92
N LYS A 3 11.36 -21.92 -12.34
CA LYS A 3 11.08 -22.08 -10.90
C LYS A 3 12.30 -21.79 -10.01
N ASN A 4 13.51 -22.06 -10.49
CA ASN A 4 14.74 -21.82 -9.75
C ASN A 4 15.25 -20.38 -9.93
N LYS A 5 15.89 -19.85 -8.90
CA LYS A 5 16.46 -18.49 -8.88
C LYS A 5 17.91 -18.42 -9.39
N TYR A 6 18.50 -19.54 -9.79
CA TYR A 6 19.88 -19.61 -10.29
C TYR A 6 19.91 -20.12 -11.72
N ILE A 7 20.63 -19.44 -12.57
CA ILE A 7 20.82 -19.81 -13.97
C ILE A 7 22.30 -19.93 -14.33
N VAL A 8 22.62 -20.85 -15.23
CA VAL A 8 23.96 -20.98 -15.80
C VAL A 8 24.03 -20.12 -17.06
N THR A 9 24.99 -19.20 -17.08
CA THR A 9 25.23 -18.32 -18.21
C THR A 9 26.17 -18.93 -19.23
N ASN A 10 26.35 -18.29 -20.39
CA ASN A 10 27.29 -18.66 -21.44
C ASN A 10 28.79 -18.50 -21.03
N LEU A 11 29.05 -17.94 -19.85
CA LEU A 11 30.40 -17.91 -19.26
C LEU A 11 30.87 -19.30 -18.76
N CYS A 12 29.95 -20.25 -18.64
CA CYS A 12 30.26 -21.60 -18.22
C CYS A 12 31.24 -22.26 -19.20
N ARG A 13 32.31 -22.85 -18.66
CA ARG A 13 33.37 -23.52 -19.43
C ARG A 13 33.26 -25.03 -19.44
N ALA A 14 32.20 -25.64 -18.94
CA ALA A 14 32.04 -27.08 -18.76
C ALA A 14 33.31 -27.71 -18.14
N CYS A 15 33.90 -27.04 -17.15
CA CYS A 15 35.22 -27.34 -16.61
C CYS A 15 35.32 -28.78 -16.08
N VAL A 16 36.51 -29.40 -16.17
CA VAL A 16 36.76 -30.79 -15.73
C VAL A 16 36.55 -30.94 -14.22
N ALA A 17 36.92 -29.94 -13.43
CA ALA A 17 36.84 -29.97 -11.98
C ALA A 17 35.39 -29.97 -11.45
N ARG A 18 34.42 -29.44 -12.19
CA ARG A 18 32.98 -29.44 -11.91
C ARG A 18 32.60 -29.05 -10.46
N PRO A 19 33.17 -28.01 -9.85
CA PRO A 19 32.93 -27.70 -8.44
C PRO A 19 31.45 -27.45 -8.12
N CYS A 20 30.68 -26.90 -9.06
CA CYS A 20 29.24 -26.67 -8.90
C CYS A 20 28.42 -27.95 -8.70
N THR A 21 28.80 -29.07 -9.34
CA THR A 21 28.11 -30.35 -9.15
C THR A 21 28.43 -30.96 -7.78
N TYR A 22 29.70 -30.87 -7.31
CA TYR A 22 30.09 -31.33 -5.97
C TYR A 22 29.47 -30.47 -4.85
N ALA A 23 29.31 -29.16 -5.07
CA ALA A 23 28.66 -28.28 -4.11
C ALA A 23 27.14 -28.54 -4.00
N CYS A 24 26.54 -29.11 -5.04
CA CYS A 24 25.09 -29.33 -5.05
C CYS A 24 24.68 -30.57 -4.28
N LYS A 25 24.29 -30.41 -3.02
CA LYS A 25 23.82 -31.53 -2.16
C LYS A 25 22.54 -32.21 -2.66
N LYS A 26 21.79 -31.56 -3.55
CA LYS A 26 20.57 -32.13 -4.14
C LYS A 26 20.79 -32.83 -5.47
N GLY A 27 22.03 -32.83 -6.01
CA GLY A 27 22.33 -33.39 -7.30
C GLY A 27 21.61 -32.74 -8.48
N ALA A 28 21.12 -31.49 -8.31
CA ALA A 28 20.35 -30.78 -9.29
C ALA A 28 21.17 -30.21 -10.46
N ILE A 29 22.50 -30.48 -10.51
CA ILE A 29 23.37 -29.92 -11.53
C ILE A 29 24.02 -31.02 -12.34
N THR A 30 23.81 -30.99 -13.63
CA THR A 30 24.49 -31.83 -14.63
C THR A 30 25.39 -30.97 -15.50
N VAL A 31 26.48 -31.55 -16.03
CA VAL A 31 27.40 -30.84 -16.93
C VAL A 31 27.34 -31.50 -18.30
N GLY A 32 26.83 -30.80 -19.29
CA GLY A 32 26.84 -31.18 -20.67
C GLY A 32 28.16 -30.85 -21.39
N GLU A 33 28.21 -30.99 -22.70
CA GLU A 33 29.41 -30.74 -23.49
C GLU A 33 29.87 -29.29 -23.45
N LYS A 34 28.92 -28.34 -23.44
CA LYS A 34 29.22 -26.90 -23.54
C LYS A 34 29.05 -26.13 -22.23
N GLN A 35 28.08 -26.55 -21.40
CA GLN A 35 27.80 -25.86 -20.14
C GLN A 35 27.09 -26.77 -19.13
N ALA A 36 27.10 -26.38 -17.88
CA ALA A 36 26.29 -26.98 -16.83
C ALA A 36 24.80 -26.63 -17.01
N HIS A 37 23.94 -27.50 -16.51
CA HIS A 37 22.50 -27.29 -16.46
C HIS A 37 22.00 -27.51 -15.04
N ILE A 38 21.12 -26.63 -14.57
CA ILE A 38 20.45 -26.76 -13.28
C ILE A 38 19.04 -27.25 -13.54
N ASP A 39 18.70 -28.41 -12.99
CA ASP A 39 17.34 -28.93 -13.03
C ASP A 39 16.43 -28.11 -12.10
N PRO A 40 15.43 -27.39 -12.62
CA PRO A 40 14.56 -26.54 -11.82
C PRO A 40 13.67 -27.31 -10.83
N GLU A 41 13.37 -28.58 -11.10
CA GLU A 41 12.51 -29.38 -10.20
C GLU A 41 13.29 -29.89 -8.96
N SER A 42 14.57 -30.21 -9.12
CA SER A 42 15.43 -30.68 -8.04
C SER A 42 16.13 -29.54 -7.28
N CYS A 43 16.17 -28.33 -7.87
CA CYS A 43 16.90 -27.19 -7.32
C CYS A 43 16.12 -26.53 -6.17
N VAL A 44 16.75 -26.40 -5.00
CA VAL A 44 16.21 -25.73 -3.82
C VAL A 44 16.69 -24.28 -3.67
N SER A 45 17.31 -23.72 -4.68
CA SER A 45 17.79 -22.32 -4.74
C SER A 45 18.69 -21.90 -3.55
N CYS A 46 19.61 -22.78 -3.11
CA CYS A 46 20.48 -22.52 -1.96
C CYS A 46 21.75 -21.69 -2.26
N GLY A 47 22.12 -21.46 -3.52
CA GLY A 47 23.25 -20.61 -3.93
C GLY A 47 24.63 -21.30 -3.93
N MET A 48 24.83 -22.44 -3.28
CA MET A 48 26.16 -23.08 -3.12
C MET A 48 26.90 -23.32 -4.43
N CYS A 49 26.18 -23.57 -5.51
CA CYS A 49 26.79 -23.76 -6.84
C CYS A 49 27.33 -22.45 -7.44
N MET A 50 26.70 -21.32 -7.14
CA MET A 50 27.16 -20.00 -7.55
C MET A 50 28.48 -19.67 -6.85
N ASP A 51 28.55 -19.85 -5.53
CA ASP A 51 29.74 -19.57 -4.72
C ASP A 51 30.92 -20.48 -5.11
N ALA A 52 30.63 -21.72 -5.49
CA ALA A 52 31.65 -22.70 -5.89
C ALA A 52 32.19 -22.49 -7.31
N CYS A 53 31.53 -21.68 -8.16
CA CYS A 53 31.92 -21.53 -9.55
C CYS A 53 33.08 -20.53 -9.71
N PRO A 54 34.32 -20.97 -10.10
CA PRO A 54 35.45 -20.06 -10.23
C PRO A 54 35.34 -19.13 -11.45
N PHE A 55 34.41 -19.38 -12.36
CA PHE A 55 34.14 -18.55 -13.54
C PHE A 55 32.97 -17.59 -13.34
N HIS A 56 32.34 -17.61 -12.17
CA HIS A 56 31.14 -16.80 -11.89
C HIS A 56 30.05 -16.98 -12.96
N ALA A 57 29.97 -18.17 -13.53
CA ALA A 57 29.05 -18.50 -14.62
C ALA A 57 27.65 -18.86 -14.16
N ILE A 58 27.41 -18.99 -12.86
CA ILE A 58 26.10 -19.21 -12.25
C ILE A 58 25.70 -17.92 -11.55
N ILE A 59 24.57 -17.38 -11.93
CA ILE A 59 24.09 -16.10 -11.39
C ILE A 59 22.73 -16.29 -10.71
N TYR A 60 22.50 -15.46 -9.70
CA TYR A 60 21.19 -15.33 -9.06
C TYR A 60 20.30 -14.45 -9.93
N GLN A 61 19.11 -14.91 -10.25
CA GLN A 61 18.10 -14.16 -10.98
C GLN A 61 16.96 -13.83 -10.01
N PRO A 62 16.91 -12.61 -9.49
CA PRO A 62 15.88 -12.21 -8.55
C PRO A 62 14.49 -12.23 -9.20
N VAL A 63 13.48 -12.49 -8.40
CA VAL A 63 12.08 -12.27 -8.74
C VAL A 63 11.61 -11.08 -7.91
N PRO A 64 11.60 -9.86 -8.49
CA PRO A 64 11.44 -8.63 -7.71
C PRO A 64 10.20 -8.59 -6.82
N CYS A 65 9.06 -9.10 -7.31
CA CYS A 65 7.81 -9.12 -6.54
C CYS A 65 7.85 -10.09 -5.37
N GLU A 66 8.48 -11.28 -5.52
CA GLU A 66 8.65 -12.23 -4.42
C GLU A 66 9.56 -11.66 -3.33
N GLU A 67 10.69 -11.06 -3.74
CA GLU A 67 11.69 -10.54 -2.80
C GLU A 67 11.27 -9.27 -2.09
N SER A 68 10.44 -8.46 -2.73
CA SER A 68 9.89 -7.25 -2.12
C SER A 68 8.76 -7.52 -1.14
N CYS A 69 8.20 -8.75 -1.13
CA CYS A 69 7.07 -9.07 -0.28
C CYS A 69 7.52 -9.35 1.17
N PRO A 70 7.20 -8.47 2.14
CA PRO A 70 7.70 -8.60 3.52
C PRO A 70 7.11 -9.79 4.27
N VAL A 71 6.01 -10.36 3.77
CA VAL A 71 5.29 -11.48 4.41
C VAL A 71 5.31 -12.75 3.56
N GLY A 72 6.09 -12.78 2.48
CA GLY A 72 6.20 -13.96 1.61
C GLY A 72 4.88 -14.42 1.00
N ALA A 73 3.99 -13.47 0.69
CA ALA A 73 2.67 -13.76 0.11
C ALA A 73 2.71 -14.04 -1.41
N ILE A 74 3.88 -13.92 -2.05
CA ILE A 74 4.01 -14.10 -3.50
C ILE A 74 4.87 -15.32 -3.78
N SER A 75 4.36 -16.20 -4.62
CA SER A 75 5.07 -17.40 -5.06
C SER A 75 4.56 -17.85 -6.42
N LYS A 76 5.35 -18.67 -7.12
CA LYS A 76 4.93 -19.28 -8.38
C LYS A 76 3.98 -20.44 -8.16
N ASP A 77 2.95 -20.50 -9.01
CA ASP A 77 2.08 -21.67 -9.11
C ASP A 77 2.77 -22.84 -9.86
N GLU A 78 2.03 -23.92 -10.09
CA GLU A 78 2.51 -25.12 -10.83
C GLU A 78 2.89 -24.83 -12.29
N HIS A 79 2.35 -23.73 -12.87
CA HIS A 79 2.65 -23.27 -14.21
C HIS A 79 3.80 -22.23 -14.25
N GLY A 80 4.36 -21.88 -13.11
CA GLY A 80 5.42 -20.88 -12.98
C GLY A 80 4.92 -19.44 -13.11
N VAL A 81 3.63 -19.20 -12.93
CA VAL A 81 3.01 -17.87 -12.88
C VAL A 81 2.97 -17.36 -11.46
N GLU A 82 3.30 -16.09 -11.24
CA GLU A 82 3.25 -15.49 -9.92
C GLU A 82 1.81 -15.41 -9.41
N HIS A 83 1.60 -15.92 -8.21
CA HIS A 83 0.34 -15.87 -7.48
C HIS A 83 0.50 -15.13 -6.16
N ILE A 84 -0.47 -14.30 -5.81
CA ILE A 84 -0.53 -13.60 -4.53
C ILE A 84 -1.51 -14.34 -3.63
N ASP A 85 -1.00 -14.87 -2.52
CA ASP A 85 -1.82 -15.52 -1.49
C ASP A 85 -2.59 -14.46 -0.70
N PRO A 86 -3.94 -14.38 -0.83
CA PRO A 86 -4.74 -13.36 -0.14
C PRO A 86 -4.74 -13.52 1.37
N GLU A 87 -4.53 -14.75 1.89
CA GLU A 87 -4.50 -15.00 3.33
C GLU A 87 -3.25 -14.43 3.98
N LYS A 88 -2.13 -14.35 3.24
CA LYS A 88 -0.89 -13.74 3.71
C LYS A 88 -0.77 -12.27 3.33
N CYS A 89 -1.34 -11.86 2.21
CA CYS A 89 -1.16 -10.54 1.66
C CYS A 89 -1.69 -9.44 2.60
N ILE A 90 -0.85 -8.44 2.89
CA ILE A 90 -1.19 -7.28 3.73
C ILE A 90 -1.57 -6.03 2.92
N TYR A 91 -1.63 -6.13 1.62
CA TYR A 91 -2.00 -5.05 0.68
C TYR A 91 -1.10 -3.80 0.78
N CYS A 92 0.21 -3.98 1.01
CA CYS A 92 1.16 -2.87 1.16
C CYS A 92 1.63 -2.25 -0.16
N GLY A 93 1.41 -2.90 -1.31
CA GLY A 93 1.78 -2.40 -2.64
C GLY A 93 3.26 -2.53 -3.02
N LYS A 94 4.16 -3.04 -2.15
CA LYS A 94 5.60 -3.18 -2.46
C LYS A 94 5.88 -3.96 -3.75
N CYS A 95 5.09 -5.00 -4.03
CA CYS A 95 5.21 -5.82 -5.23
C CYS A 95 4.88 -5.03 -6.52
N MET A 96 3.95 -4.07 -6.46
CA MET A 96 3.62 -3.20 -7.60
C MET A 96 4.79 -2.30 -7.94
N VAL A 97 5.38 -1.66 -6.92
CA VAL A 97 6.55 -0.77 -7.07
C VAL A 97 7.77 -1.54 -7.54
N ALA A 98 7.97 -2.77 -7.07
CA ALA A 98 9.11 -3.60 -7.43
C ALA A 98 9.01 -4.23 -8.83
N CYS A 99 7.81 -4.31 -9.42
CA CYS A 99 7.62 -4.95 -10.71
C CYS A 99 8.05 -4.06 -11.89
N PRO A 100 9.18 -4.37 -12.58
CA PRO A 100 9.63 -3.54 -13.70
C PRO A 100 8.76 -3.64 -14.94
N PHE A 101 7.84 -4.61 -14.96
CA PHE A 101 6.96 -4.86 -16.10
C PHE A 101 5.56 -4.27 -15.92
N GLY A 102 5.24 -3.69 -14.77
CA GLY A 102 3.88 -3.27 -14.45
C GLY A 102 2.85 -4.40 -14.49
N ALA A 103 3.28 -5.63 -14.21
CA ALA A 103 2.41 -6.81 -14.29
C ALA A 103 1.47 -6.96 -13.08
N ILE A 104 1.74 -6.23 -12.00
CA ILE A 104 0.92 -6.21 -10.79
C ILE A 104 0.30 -4.83 -10.67
N PHE A 105 -1.01 -4.77 -10.72
CA PHE A 105 -1.76 -3.53 -10.59
C PHE A 105 -3.06 -3.78 -9.84
N GLU A 106 -3.67 -2.73 -9.37
CA GLU A 106 -4.91 -2.76 -8.61
C GLU A 106 -6.14 -2.81 -9.52
N LYS A 107 -7.22 -3.40 -9.03
CA LYS A 107 -8.50 -3.39 -9.74
C LYS A 107 -9.11 -2.00 -9.69
N THR A 108 -9.31 -1.40 -10.86
CA THR A 108 -9.92 -0.06 -10.95
C THR A 108 -11.42 -0.07 -10.67
N PHE A 109 -11.90 1.02 -10.07
CA PHE A 109 -13.32 1.31 -9.91
C PHE A 109 -13.81 2.48 -10.78
N MET A 110 -12.97 3.00 -11.66
CA MET A 110 -13.32 4.17 -12.49
C MET A 110 -14.62 3.99 -13.28
N ILE A 111 -14.80 2.80 -13.88
CA ILE A 111 -16.02 2.51 -14.68
C ILE A 111 -17.27 2.52 -13.78
N ASP A 112 -17.17 1.95 -12.59
CA ASP A 112 -18.29 1.88 -11.65
C ASP A 112 -18.66 3.30 -11.17
N ILE A 113 -17.67 4.12 -10.84
CA ILE A 113 -17.85 5.52 -10.45
C ILE A 113 -18.57 6.31 -11.56
N PHE A 114 -18.13 6.19 -12.82
CA PHE A 114 -18.79 6.88 -13.93
C PHE A 114 -20.21 6.38 -14.20
N ARG A 115 -20.51 5.11 -13.93
CA ARG A 115 -21.88 4.59 -13.99
C ARG A 115 -22.77 5.25 -12.94
N GLU A 116 -22.28 5.41 -11.72
CA GLU A 116 -23.02 6.10 -10.65
C GLU A 116 -23.25 7.56 -10.98
N MET A 117 -22.22 8.27 -11.51
CA MET A 117 -22.38 9.67 -12.00
C MET A 117 -23.41 9.76 -13.12
N LYS A 118 -23.35 8.86 -14.10
CA LYS A 118 -24.29 8.82 -15.23
C LYS A 118 -25.72 8.49 -14.79
N ALA A 119 -25.87 7.73 -13.71
CA ALA A 119 -27.17 7.48 -13.08
C ALA A 119 -27.72 8.66 -12.29
N GLY A 120 -27.00 9.78 -12.23
CA GLY A 120 -27.40 11.00 -11.54
C GLY A 120 -27.24 10.96 -10.02
N LYS A 121 -26.49 9.98 -9.50
CA LYS A 121 -26.21 9.91 -8.06
C LYS A 121 -25.19 10.97 -7.64
N PRO A 122 -25.28 11.53 -6.45
CA PRO A 122 -24.31 12.47 -5.93
C PRO A 122 -23.02 11.75 -5.53
N VAL A 123 -22.04 11.73 -6.42
CA VAL A 123 -20.73 11.12 -6.18
C VAL A 123 -19.80 12.15 -5.52
N VAL A 124 -19.32 11.85 -4.31
CA VAL A 124 -18.49 12.73 -3.50
C VAL A 124 -17.06 12.19 -3.43
N ALA A 125 -16.09 13.01 -3.82
CA ALA A 125 -14.67 12.68 -3.69
C ALA A 125 -14.20 12.98 -2.26
N MET A 126 -13.57 11.99 -1.61
CA MET A 126 -12.88 12.13 -0.33
C MET A 126 -11.37 12.14 -0.58
N VAL A 127 -10.72 13.25 -0.36
CA VAL A 127 -9.34 13.46 -0.78
C VAL A 127 -8.38 13.30 0.39
N ALA A 128 -7.41 12.38 0.25
CA ALA A 128 -6.39 12.20 1.29
C ALA A 128 -5.45 13.41 1.39
N PRO A 129 -4.97 13.78 2.59
CA PRO A 129 -4.05 14.90 2.78
C PRO A 129 -2.75 14.78 1.97
N SER A 130 -2.33 13.54 1.65
CA SER A 130 -1.15 13.27 0.82
C SER A 130 -1.28 13.71 -0.64
N LEU A 131 -2.46 14.17 -1.10
CA LEU A 131 -2.62 14.73 -2.45
C LEU A 131 -1.76 16.00 -2.64
N GLY A 132 -1.50 16.75 -1.58
CA GLY A 132 -0.61 17.90 -1.61
C GLY A 132 0.79 17.49 -2.05
N GLY A 133 1.28 18.08 -3.15
CA GLY A 133 2.59 17.76 -3.73
C GLY A 133 2.63 16.56 -4.70
N GLN A 134 1.51 15.90 -4.97
CA GLN A 134 1.45 14.82 -5.99
C GLN A 134 1.34 15.40 -7.42
N PHE A 135 0.71 16.53 -7.55
CA PHE A 135 0.55 17.24 -8.82
C PHE A 135 1.40 18.51 -8.82
N LYS A 136 1.83 18.95 -10.00
CA LYS A 136 2.59 20.23 -10.14
C LYS A 136 1.74 21.46 -9.87
N ALA A 137 0.42 21.33 -9.88
CA ALA A 137 -0.52 22.42 -9.62
C ALA A 137 -0.75 22.65 -8.12
N ASP A 138 -1.21 23.84 -7.76
CA ASP A 138 -1.68 24.17 -6.42
C ASP A 138 -2.77 23.20 -5.94
N TYR A 139 -2.76 22.85 -4.65
CA TYR A 139 -3.70 21.89 -4.07
C TYR A 139 -5.16 22.28 -4.31
N GLY A 140 -5.52 23.56 -4.13
CA GLY A 140 -6.88 24.07 -4.36
C GLY A 140 -7.31 23.92 -5.83
N LYS A 141 -6.36 24.08 -6.79
CA LYS A 141 -6.62 23.84 -8.21
C LYS A 141 -6.88 22.37 -8.52
N VAL A 142 -6.18 21.46 -7.84
CA VAL A 142 -6.44 20.01 -7.98
C VAL A 142 -7.84 19.66 -7.49
N LEU A 143 -8.27 20.22 -6.34
CA LEU A 143 -9.65 20.03 -5.85
C LEU A 143 -10.69 20.53 -6.85
N THR A 144 -10.46 21.71 -7.45
CA THR A 144 -11.31 22.24 -8.53
C THR A 144 -11.33 21.29 -9.73
N GLY A 145 -10.18 20.73 -10.10
CA GLY A 145 -10.06 19.75 -11.18
C GLY A 145 -10.91 18.49 -10.91
N ILE A 146 -10.87 17.97 -9.70
CA ILE A 146 -11.71 16.84 -9.29
C ILE A 146 -13.20 17.18 -9.43
N LYS A 147 -13.60 18.36 -9.00
CA LYS A 147 -14.99 18.80 -9.17
C LYS A 147 -15.40 18.90 -10.64
N LYS A 148 -14.50 19.35 -11.51
CA LYS A 148 -14.73 19.40 -12.97
C LYS A 148 -14.85 18.02 -13.64
N LEU A 149 -14.31 16.94 -13.03
CA LEU A 149 -14.54 15.58 -13.49
C LEU A 149 -15.98 15.08 -13.30
N GLY A 150 -16.84 15.88 -12.63
CA GLY A 150 -18.23 15.55 -12.42
C GLY A 150 -18.57 15.06 -11.00
N PHE A 151 -17.63 15.14 -10.07
CA PHE A 151 -17.94 14.91 -8.66
C PHE A 151 -18.88 15.98 -8.13
N ALA A 152 -19.93 15.58 -7.43
CA ALA A 152 -20.92 16.48 -6.83
C ALA A 152 -20.29 17.36 -5.75
N ASP A 153 -19.37 16.78 -4.98
CA ASP A 153 -18.60 17.51 -3.98
C ASP A 153 -17.21 16.92 -3.77
N VAL A 154 -16.32 17.69 -3.12
CA VAL A 154 -14.96 17.30 -2.76
C VAL A 154 -14.74 17.59 -1.29
N VAL A 155 -14.45 16.57 -0.49
CA VAL A 155 -14.27 16.65 0.96
C VAL A 155 -12.85 16.20 1.33
N GLU A 156 -12.16 17.01 2.12
CA GLU A 156 -10.82 16.63 2.63
C GLU A 156 -10.95 15.58 3.75
N VAL A 157 -10.25 14.44 3.60
CA VAL A 157 -10.20 13.38 4.63
C VAL A 157 -9.50 13.86 5.91
N ALA A 158 -8.84 14.98 5.87
CA ALA A 158 -8.31 15.67 7.05
C ALA A 158 -9.41 16.01 8.09
N LEU A 159 -10.68 16.14 7.66
CA LEU A 159 -11.82 16.28 8.58
C LEU A 159 -11.99 15.00 9.43
N GLY A 160 -12.00 13.84 8.81
CA GLY A 160 -12.03 12.56 9.53
C GLY A 160 -10.76 12.32 10.35
N ALA A 161 -9.59 12.85 9.92
CA ALA A 161 -8.36 12.79 10.68
C ALA A 161 -8.45 13.55 12.01
N ASN A 162 -9.16 14.67 12.07
CA ASN A 162 -9.44 15.37 13.32
C ASN A 162 -10.25 14.49 14.27
N ILE A 163 -11.28 13.81 13.77
CA ILE A 163 -12.10 12.89 14.57
C ILE A 163 -11.26 11.70 15.05
N THR A 164 -10.46 11.11 14.17
CA THR A 164 -9.53 10.03 14.54
C THR A 164 -8.58 10.49 15.64
N THR A 165 -8.00 11.69 15.53
CA THR A 165 -7.11 12.25 16.55
C THR A 165 -7.76 12.34 17.93
N GLU A 166 -8.98 12.86 18.01
CA GLU A 166 -9.72 12.98 19.26
C GLU A 166 -10.01 11.59 19.87
N LYS A 167 -10.48 10.67 19.06
CA LYS A 167 -10.79 9.30 19.50
C LYS A 167 -9.54 8.52 19.92
N GLU A 168 -8.46 8.55 19.13
CA GLU A 168 -7.20 7.89 19.49
C GLU A 168 -6.56 8.51 20.73
N ARG A 169 -6.67 9.83 20.92
CA ARG A 169 -6.21 10.48 22.14
C ARG A 169 -6.97 10.00 23.36
N GLU A 170 -8.30 9.95 23.29
CA GLU A 170 -9.15 9.47 24.40
C GLU A 170 -8.81 8.01 24.73
N GLU A 171 -8.77 7.15 23.75
CA GLU A 171 -8.41 5.74 23.88
C GLU A 171 -6.98 5.56 24.44
N PHE A 172 -6.02 6.36 23.97
CA PHE A 172 -4.64 6.31 24.45
C PHE A 172 -4.57 6.63 25.96
N ILE A 173 -5.24 7.69 26.39
CA ILE A 173 -5.24 8.10 27.82
C ILE A 173 -5.85 6.99 28.66
N GLU A 174 -7.02 6.48 28.30
CA GLU A 174 -7.72 5.41 29.00
C GLU A 174 -6.84 4.15 29.12
N ARG A 175 -6.25 3.69 28.04
CA ARG A 175 -5.36 2.51 28.03
C ARG A 175 -4.12 2.70 28.89
N MET A 176 -3.51 3.90 28.90
CA MET A 176 -2.35 4.18 29.74
C MET A 176 -2.72 4.22 31.24
N GLU A 177 -3.90 4.73 31.61
CA GLU A 177 -4.43 4.69 32.97
C GLU A 177 -4.72 3.26 33.43
N GLU A 178 -5.17 2.38 32.51
CA GLU A 178 -5.36 0.95 32.77
C GLU A 178 -4.04 0.16 32.83
N GLY A 179 -2.90 0.78 32.55
CA GLY A 179 -1.56 0.18 32.66
C GLY A 179 -1.06 -0.48 31.38
N ALA A 180 -1.60 -0.15 30.21
CA ALA A 180 -1.06 -0.60 28.94
C ALA A 180 0.36 -0.07 28.73
N SER A 181 1.26 -0.89 28.16
CA SER A 181 2.66 -0.52 27.94
C SER A 181 2.83 0.48 26.80
N PHE A 182 1.98 0.39 25.77
CA PHE A 182 1.94 1.27 24.59
C PHE A 182 0.64 1.06 23.82
N MET A 183 0.40 1.92 22.83
CA MET A 183 -0.68 1.78 21.85
C MET A 183 -0.12 2.07 20.45
N THR A 184 -0.61 1.36 19.44
CA THR A 184 -0.34 1.66 18.04
C THR A 184 -1.58 2.19 17.35
N THR A 185 -1.41 3.01 16.31
CA THR A 185 -2.53 3.56 15.55
C THR A 185 -3.19 2.49 14.65
N SER A 186 -4.45 2.71 14.26
CA SER A 186 -5.22 1.82 13.37
C SER A 186 -5.39 2.35 11.95
N CYS A 187 -4.94 3.56 11.65
CA CYS A 187 -5.24 4.26 10.40
C CYS A 187 -4.58 3.63 9.14
N CYS A 188 -3.55 2.78 9.30
CA CYS A 188 -2.87 2.09 8.21
C CYS A 188 -3.46 0.69 7.97
N PRO A 189 -4.18 0.44 6.84
CA PRO A 189 -4.76 -0.87 6.56
C PRO A 189 -3.73 -1.99 6.42
N SER A 190 -2.54 -1.69 5.90
CA SER A 190 -1.47 -2.68 5.76
C SER A 190 -0.92 -3.10 7.13
N TRP A 191 -0.80 -2.16 8.07
CA TRP A 191 -0.47 -2.45 9.47
C TRP A 191 -1.54 -3.34 10.13
N MET A 192 -2.81 -2.98 9.98
CA MET A 192 -3.93 -3.77 10.51
C MET A 192 -3.95 -5.20 9.96
N ASN A 193 -3.70 -5.36 8.64
CA ASN A 193 -3.60 -6.69 8.03
C ASN A 193 -2.35 -7.45 8.50
N LEU A 194 -1.23 -6.78 8.73
CA LEU A 194 -0.02 -7.39 9.27
C LEU A 194 -0.28 -7.96 10.66
N VAL A 195 -0.86 -7.15 11.55
CA VAL A 195 -1.22 -7.59 12.90
C VAL A 195 -2.18 -8.77 12.86
N ARG A 196 -3.31 -8.63 12.20
CA ARG A 196 -4.35 -9.68 12.17
C ARG A 196 -3.90 -11.00 11.58
N LYS A 197 -3.03 -10.98 10.56
CA LYS A 197 -2.62 -12.20 9.84
C LYS A 197 -1.30 -12.80 10.33
N HIS A 198 -0.39 -11.97 10.85
CA HIS A 198 0.98 -12.42 11.13
C HIS A 198 1.43 -12.18 12.57
N MET A 199 0.76 -11.30 13.32
CA MET A 199 1.14 -10.89 14.68
C MET A 199 -0.09 -10.72 15.58
N PRO A 200 -0.97 -11.73 15.71
CA PRO A 200 -2.26 -11.57 16.41
C PRO A 200 -2.10 -11.17 17.88
N GLU A 201 -0.97 -11.48 18.50
CA GLU A 201 -0.63 -11.05 19.86
C GLU A 201 -0.50 -9.53 20.01
N MET A 202 -0.26 -8.81 18.90
CA MET A 202 -0.17 -7.35 18.88
C MET A 202 -1.55 -6.67 18.79
N GLU A 203 -2.61 -7.40 18.50
CA GLU A 203 -3.95 -6.81 18.27
C GLU A 203 -4.46 -6.04 19.51
N GLN A 204 -4.13 -6.52 20.71
CA GLN A 204 -4.47 -5.87 21.97
C GLN A 204 -3.89 -4.45 22.14
N TYR A 205 -2.83 -4.13 21.41
CA TYR A 205 -2.16 -2.83 21.46
C TYR A 205 -2.60 -1.89 20.33
N VAL A 206 -3.37 -2.37 19.37
CA VAL A 206 -3.84 -1.55 18.25
C VAL A 206 -5.07 -0.75 18.67
N SER A 207 -5.11 0.53 18.30
CA SER A 207 -6.31 1.36 18.50
C SER A 207 -7.54 0.74 17.82
N THR A 208 -8.68 0.85 18.47
CA THR A 208 -9.98 0.41 17.94
C THR A 208 -10.67 1.50 17.11
N THR A 209 -10.07 2.66 17.02
CA THR A 209 -10.59 3.83 16.30
C THR A 209 -10.63 3.58 14.78
N TYR A 210 -11.68 4.04 14.13
CA TYR A 210 -11.77 3.99 12.68
C TYR A 210 -10.76 4.92 12.02
N SER A 211 -10.37 4.57 10.79
CA SER A 211 -9.49 5.42 10.01
C SER A 211 -10.18 6.73 9.58
N PRO A 212 -9.41 7.79 9.26
CA PRO A 212 -9.94 9.04 8.71
C PRO A 212 -10.88 8.86 7.52
N MET A 213 -10.60 7.88 6.65
CA MET A 213 -11.44 7.55 5.50
C MET A 213 -12.86 7.17 5.94
N VAL A 214 -12.97 6.29 6.93
CA VAL A 214 -14.27 5.79 7.42
C VAL A 214 -15.06 6.90 8.08
N TYR A 215 -14.44 7.70 8.98
CA TYR A 215 -15.14 8.82 9.63
C TYR A 215 -15.60 9.89 8.63
N THR A 216 -14.78 10.20 7.62
CA THR A 216 -15.19 11.16 6.57
C THR A 216 -16.39 10.62 5.79
N ALA A 217 -16.36 9.34 5.42
CA ALA A 217 -17.46 8.72 4.68
C ALA A 217 -18.74 8.66 5.52
N GLN A 218 -18.65 8.35 6.82
CA GLN A 218 -19.80 8.39 7.74
C GLN A 218 -20.42 9.79 7.77
N GLY A 219 -19.62 10.83 7.97
CA GLY A 219 -20.13 12.21 7.99
C GLY A 219 -20.78 12.65 6.68
N ILE A 220 -20.33 12.12 5.52
CA ILE A 220 -20.99 12.35 4.22
C ILE A 220 -22.33 11.61 4.16
N LYS A 221 -22.37 10.32 4.52
CA LYS A 221 -23.58 9.48 4.50
C LYS A 221 -24.64 9.97 5.50
N GLU A 222 -24.24 10.51 6.65
CA GLU A 222 -25.14 11.13 7.62
C GLU A 222 -25.85 12.35 7.05
N LYS A 223 -25.13 13.17 6.27
CA LYS A 223 -25.71 14.36 5.60
C LYS A 223 -26.55 13.99 4.37
N ASN A 224 -26.11 12.98 3.63
CA ASN A 224 -26.77 12.49 2.43
C ASN A 224 -26.60 10.99 2.29
N PRO A 225 -27.55 10.17 2.74
CA PRO A 225 -27.48 8.70 2.66
C PRO A 225 -27.35 8.14 1.24
N GLU A 226 -27.80 8.87 0.21
CA GLU A 226 -27.70 8.47 -1.20
C GLU A 226 -26.35 8.83 -1.83
N ALA A 227 -25.48 9.58 -1.12
CA ALA A 227 -24.18 9.94 -1.64
C ALA A 227 -23.30 8.71 -1.87
N ILE A 228 -22.64 8.66 -3.01
CA ILE A 228 -21.61 7.66 -3.33
C ILE A 228 -20.26 8.24 -2.92
N THR A 229 -19.58 7.59 -2.00
CA THR A 229 -18.29 8.03 -1.48
C THR A 229 -17.14 7.41 -2.27
N VAL A 230 -16.22 8.25 -2.74
CA VAL A 230 -15.03 7.82 -3.50
C VAL A 230 -13.78 8.34 -2.81
N MET A 231 -12.99 7.44 -2.23
CA MET A 231 -11.70 7.80 -1.66
C MET A 231 -10.65 8.00 -2.75
N VAL A 232 -9.97 9.14 -2.74
CA VAL A 232 -8.85 9.46 -3.62
C VAL A 232 -7.57 9.40 -2.78
N ALA A 233 -6.76 8.35 -2.96
CA ALA A 233 -5.60 8.07 -2.10
C ALA A 233 -4.51 7.26 -2.83
N PRO A 234 -3.24 7.36 -2.41
CA PRO A 234 -2.14 6.64 -3.04
C PRO A 234 -2.04 5.18 -2.59
N CYS A 235 -2.86 4.74 -1.65
CA CYS A 235 -2.64 3.50 -0.89
C CYS A 235 -3.54 2.36 -1.36
N VAL A 236 -2.92 1.28 -1.85
CA VAL A 236 -3.61 0.03 -2.21
C VAL A 236 -4.38 -0.57 -1.01
N GLY A 237 -3.82 -0.43 0.20
CA GLY A 237 -4.46 -0.89 1.42
C GLY A 237 -5.83 -0.25 1.67
N LYS A 238 -6.05 0.99 1.22
CA LYS A 238 -7.35 1.66 1.34
C LYS A 238 -8.45 0.98 0.52
N ARG A 239 -8.10 0.33 -0.60
CA ARG A 239 -9.04 -0.52 -1.33
C ARG A 239 -9.43 -1.76 -0.51
N SER A 240 -8.45 -2.39 0.16
CA SER A 240 -8.74 -3.51 1.07
C SER A 240 -9.64 -3.08 2.23
N GLU A 241 -9.38 -1.91 2.81
CA GLU A 241 -10.19 -1.36 3.89
C GLU A 241 -11.63 -1.03 3.43
N SER A 242 -11.81 -0.47 2.23
CA SER A 242 -13.15 -0.18 1.70
C SER A 242 -14.02 -1.43 1.55
N TYR A 243 -13.42 -2.60 1.31
CA TYR A 243 -14.18 -3.86 1.28
C TYR A 243 -14.74 -4.27 2.66
N LEU A 244 -14.09 -3.85 3.75
CA LEU A 244 -14.58 -4.10 5.12
C LEU A 244 -15.72 -3.14 5.50
N TYR A 245 -15.77 -1.96 4.88
CA TYR A 245 -16.73 -0.89 5.19
C TYR A 245 -17.56 -0.49 3.96
N ARG A 246 -18.01 -1.47 3.17
CA ARG A 246 -18.73 -1.25 1.90
C ARG A 246 -20.04 -0.47 2.03
N ASP A 247 -20.67 -0.54 3.18
CA ASP A 247 -21.90 0.23 3.46
C ASP A 247 -21.63 1.72 3.67
N ILE A 248 -20.36 2.10 3.84
CA ILE A 248 -19.93 3.46 4.17
C ILE A 248 -19.01 4.02 3.08
N VAL A 249 -18.01 3.23 2.64
CA VAL A 249 -17.03 3.61 1.61
C VAL A 249 -17.30 2.81 0.35
N ASP A 250 -17.83 3.46 -0.70
CA ASP A 250 -18.26 2.77 -1.91
C ASP A 250 -17.07 2.41 -2.81
N TYR A 251 -16.18 3.37 -3.09
CA TYR A 251 -15.07 3.20 -4.05
C TYR A 251 -13.78 3.87 -3.59
N VAL A 252 -12.67 3.43 -4.19
CA VAL A 252 -11.33 4.02 -4.00
C VAL A 252 -10.66 4.15 -5.36
N ILE A 253 -10.06 5.30 -5.65
CA ILE A 253 -9.18 5.52 -6.81
C ILE A 253 -7.80 5.98 -6.37
N SER A 254 -6.79 5.64 -7.16
CA SER A 254 -5.42 6.08 -6.92
C SER A 254 -5.14 7.47 -7.53
N TYR A 255 -3.98 8.05 -7.21
CA TYR A 255 -3.56 9.32 -7.81
C TYR A 255 -3.19 9.14 -9.28
N GLU A 256 -2.66 7.98 -9.68
CA GLU A 256 -2.38 7.63 -11.07
C GLU A 256 -3.68 7.56 -11.89
N GLU A 257 -4.73 6.95 -11.31
CA GLU A 257 -6.05 6.92 -11.94
C GLU A 257 -6.63 8.34 -12.07
N LEU A 258 -6.48 9.17 -11.03
CA LEU A 258 -6.91 10.58 -11.07
C LEU A 258 -6.13 11.38 -12.14
N GLU A 259 -4.80 11.19 -12.23
CA GLU A 259 -3.99 11.84 -13.27
C GLU A 259 -4.42 11.40 -14.68
N ALA A 260 -4.71 10.11 -14.86
CA ALA A 260 -5.22 9.59 -16.13
C ALA A 260 -6.57 10.21 -16.50
N LEU A 261 -7.46 10.44 -15.52
CA LEU A 261 -8.73 11.10 -15.73
C LEU A 261 -8.55 12.57 -16.15
N PHE A 262 -7.67 13.34 -15.51
CA PHE A 262 -7.37 14.71 -15.91
C PHE A 262 -6.84 14.79 -17.34
N LYS A 263 -5.93 13.87 -17.72
CA LYS A 263 -5.40 13.79 -19.08
C LYS A 263 -6.48 13.42 -20.11
N ALA A 264 -7.32 12.43 -19.79
CA ALA A 264 -8.37 11.96 -20.69
C ALA A 264 -9.49 13.00 -20.92
N THR A 265 -9.71 13.89 -19.95
CA THR A 265 -10.71 14.95 -20.03
C THR A 265 -10.11 16.31 -20.40
N GLU A 266 -8.82 16.36 -20.73
CA GLU A 266 -8.09 17.58 -21.11
C GLU A 266 -8.22 18.71 -20.07
N ILE A 267 -8.33 18.36 -18.78
CA ILE A 267 -8.36 19.33 -17.69
C ILE A 267 -6.94 19.84 -17.42
N ASP A 268 -6.69 21.08 -17.78
CA ASP A 268 -5.47 21.80 -17.42
C ASP A 268 -5.60 22.41 -16.02
N LEU A 269 -4.98 21.76 -15.05
CA LEU A 269 -5.03 22.16 -13.63
C LEU A 269 -4.47 23.56 -13.40
N GLU A 270 -3.43 23.96 -14.14
CA GLU A 270 -2.79 25.28 -13.97
C GLU A 270 -3.72 26.45 -14.34
N SER A 271 -4.65 26.20 -15.26
CA SER A 271 -5.63 27.20 -15.71
C SER A 271 -6.83 27.39 -14.76
N LEU A 272 -6.94 26.54 -13.71
CA LEU A 272 -8.10 26.57 -12.81
C LEU A 272 -7.94 27.59 -11.68
N GLU A 273 -9.07 28.14 -11.24
CA GLU A 273 -9.13 28.88 -9.99
C GLU A 273 -9.11 27.89 -8.80
N PRO A 274 -8.33 28.19 -7.76
CA PRO A 274 -8.24 27.30 -6.60
C PRO A 274 -9.54 27.30 -5.79
N MET A 275 -9.97 26.11 -5.34
CA MET A 275 -11.02 25.97 -4.33
C MET A 275 -10.48 26.40 -2.98
N GLU A 276 -11.31 27.07 -2.19
CA GLU A 276 -10.97 27.42 -0.81
C GLU A 276 -10.93 26.16 0.08
N PHE A 277 -10.05 26.19 1.08
CA PHE A 277 -9.95 25.12 2.08
C PHE A 277 -11.10 25.22 3.07
N ASP A 278 -11.55 24.04 3.56
CA ASP A 278 -12.51 24.02 4.66
C ASP A 278 -11.85 24.61 5.93
N PRO A 279 -12.39 25.75 6.45
CA PRO A 279 -11.83 26.40 7.64
C PRO A 279 -11.99 25.57 8.91
N ASN A 280 -12.89 24.57 8.93
CA ASN A 280 -13.11 23.69 10.08
C ASN A 280 -12.04 22.61 10.24
N ILE A 281 -11.15 22.45 9.26
CA ILE A 281 -10.09 21.46 9.31
C ILE A 281 -8.88 22.04 10.04
N ALA A 282 -8.58 21.51 11.20
CA ALA A 282 -7.38 21.85 11.95
C ALA A 282 -6.11 21.39 11.21
N GLY A 283 -5.03 22.15 11.37
CA GLY A 283 -3.75 21.90 10.68
C GLY A 283 -3.16 20.50 10.94
N HIS A 284 -3.39 19.94 12.12
CA HIS A 284 -2.92 18.59 12.48
C HIS A 284 -3.63 17.48 11.65
N GLY A 285 -4.90 17.64 11.28
CA GLY A 285 -5.57 16.69 10.41
C GLY A 285 -4.94 16.62 9.01
N ARG A 286 -4.52 17.77 8.46
CA ARG A 286 -3.78 17.81 7.18
C ARG A 286 -2.37 17.23 7.32
N GLY A 287 -1.79 17.24 8.52
CA GLY A 287 -0.48 16.66 8.85
C GLY A 287 -0.47 15.13 8.92
N PHE A 288 -1.60 14.45 8.90
CA PHE A 288 -1.68 12.98 9.03
C PHE A 288 -0.89 12.20 7.97
N ALA A 289 -0.68 12.77 6.80
CA ALA A 289 0.08 12.14 5.72
C ALA A 289 1.60 12.23 5.89
N MET A 290 2.09 12.98 6.88
CA MET A 290 3.52 13.07 7.18
C MET A 290 3.96 11.95 8.10
N ILE A 291 5.26 11.60 8.05
CA ILE A 291 5.87 10.70 9.02
C ILE A 291 5.61 11.27 10.42
N SER A 292 5.21 10.42 11.36
CA SER A 292 4.78 10.80 12.70
C SER A 292 3.51 11.65 12.80
N GLY A 293 2.88 11.99 11.68
CA GLY A 293 1.75 12.94 11.65
C GLY A 293 0.61 12.56 12.59
N VAL A 294 0.27 11.28 12.69
CA VAL A 294 -0.77 10.77 13.60
C VAL A 294 -0.37 11.02 15.05
N THR A 295 0.84 10.58 15.46
CA THR A 295 1.32 10.75 16.84
C THR A 295 1.48 12.22 17.21
N GLN A 296 1.98 13.06 16.28
CA GLN A 296 2.08 14.49 16.49
C GLN A 296 0.70 15.14 16.68
N SER A 297 -0.32 14.68 15.97
CA SER A 297 -1.69 15.14 16.11
C SER A 297 -2.26 14.78 17.48
N VAL A 298 -2.10 13.53 17.92
CA VAL A 298 -2.50 13.06 19.25
C VAL A 298 -1.78 13.84 20.34
N LYS A 299 -0.45 14.01 20.18
CA LYS A 299 0.37 14.78 21.12
C LYS A 299 -0.04 16.25 21.25
N ALA A 300 -0.32 16.90 20.11
CA ALA A 300 -0.72 18.32 20.09
C ALA A 300 -2.09 18.57 20.75
N THR A 301 -2.95 17.55 20.79
CA THR A 301 -4.29 17.64 21.38
C THR A 301 -4.39 17.02 22.76
N ALA A 302 -3.34 16.33 23.24
CA ALA A 302 -3.31 15.76 24.58
C ALA A 302 -3.29 16.84 25.67
N PRO A 303 -3.94 16.64 26.83
CA PRO A 303 -3.91 17.58 27.96
C PRO A 303 -2.50 17.83 28.48
N ASP A 304 -1.66 16.80 28.50
CA ASP A 304 -0.21 16.92 28.75
C ASP A 304 0.56 16.25 27.59
N PRO A 305 1.18 17.02 26.69
CA PRO A 305 1.95 16.47 25.56
C PRO A 305 3.13 15.59 25.97
N ASN A 306 3.63 15.70 27.22
CA ASN A 306 4.80 14.94 27.69
C ASN A 306 4.44 13.47 28.01
N VAL A 307 3.17 13.15 28.18
CA VAL A 307 2.69 11.78 28.38
C VAL A 307 2.86 10.95 27.09
N VAL A 308 2.76 11.59 25.92
CA VAL A 308 2.89 10.93 24.64
C VAL A 308 4.37 10.83 24.24
N LYS A 309 4.95 9.63 24.41
CA LYS A 309 6.29 9.30 23.92
C LYS A 309 6.17 8.55 22.60
N GLU A 310 6.79 9.09 21.57
CA GLU A 310 6.71 8.57 20.24
C GLU A 310 7.79 7.53 19.96
N VAL A 311 7.37 6.43 19.30
CA VAL A 311 8.27 5.49 18.62
C VAL A 311 7.82 5.39 17.17
N VAL A 312 8.68 5.81 16.26
CA VAL A 312 8.42 5.75 14.82
C VAL A 312 8.91 4.42 14.27
N ILE A 313 8.01 3.68 13.64
CA ILE A 313 8.34 2.48 12.86
C ILE A 313 8.11 2.84 11.41
N ASP A 314 9.20 3.00 10.64
CA ASP A 314 9.16 3.35 9.23
C ASP A 314 9.51 2.12 8.38
N GLY A 315 8.58 1.77 7.49
CA GLY A 315 8.73 0.65 6.57
C GLY A 315 8.44 -0.73 7.18
N LEU A 316 8.51 -1.73 6.30
CA LEU A 316 8.32 -3.15 6.58
C LEU A 316 9.58 -3.90 6.09
N ASN A 317 10.74 -3.58 6.64
CA ASN A 317 12.00 -4.22 6.28
C ASN A 317 12.38 -5.28 7.30
#